data_c89b6a6bd1e668319c2c168ae179e437
#
_entry.id   c89b6a6bd1e668319c2c168ae179e437
#
_cell.length_a   1.000
_cell.length_b   1.000
_cell.length_c   1.000
_cell.angle_alpha   90.00
_cell.angle_beta   90.00
_cell.angle_gamma   90.00
#
_symmetry.space_group_name_H-M   'P 1'
#
loop_
_entity.id
_entity.type
_entity.pdbx_description
1 polymer ?
#
loop_
_entity_poly.entity_id
_entity_poly.type
_entity_poly.pdbx_seq_one_letter_code
_entity_poly.pdbx_strand_id
1 'polypeptide(L)'
;MPEVTALVDYGAGNLQSVRNALLAAGAEQVALTSDPNVVRAADRVVLPGVGAFAACADALRGVPHLIEAMTERVFVGGAPFLGICVGMQLMATKGVEHGVTDGLDWIAGEVVKIARTDPAI
;
A
#
# COMPACT_ATOMS: atom_id res chain seq x y z
N MET A 1 -15.56 -17.29 12.03
CA MET A 1 -14.30 -16.65 12.37
C MET A 1 -14.36 -15.19 11.99
N PRO A 2 -13.89 -14.26 12.82
CA PRO A 2 -13.83 -12.85 12.44
C PRO A 2 -12.89 -12.66 11.27
N GLU A 3 -13.25 -11.74 10.38
CA GLU A 3 -12.39 -11.38 9.26
C GLU A 3 -11.23 -10.50 9.74
N VAL A 4 -10.05 -10.74 9.20
CA VAL A 4 -8.84 -10.00 9.52
C VAL A 4 -8.43 -9.13 8.34
N THR A 5 -8.28 -7.84 8.61
CA THR A 5 -7.68 -6.89 7.68
C THR A 5 -6.24 -6.67 8.06
N ALA A 6 -5.30 -7.01 7.18
CA ALA A 6 -3.89 -6.70 7.39
C ALA A 6 -3.63 -5.26 6.96
N LEU A 7 -3.26 -4.43 7.92
CA LEU A 7 -2.77 -3.09 7.66
C LEU A 7 -1.25 -3.15 7.63
N VAL A 8 -0.69 -2.97 6.44
CA VAL A 8 0.74 -3.19 6.21
C VAL A 8 1.57 -2.09 6.85
N ASP A 9 2.40 -2.49 7.81
CA ASP A 9 3.34 -1.62 8.53
C ASP A 9 4.74 -1.82 7.95
N TYR A 10 5.17 -0.89 7.13
CA TYR A 10 6.49 -0.92 6.51
C TYR A 10 7.30 0.36 6.77
N GLY A 11 6.89 1.12 7.78
CA GLY A 11 7.56 2.35 8.17
C GLY A 11 7.03 3.61 7.49
N ALA A 12 5.97 3.52 6.71
CA ALA A 12 5.34 4.67 6.05
C ALA A 12 3.83 4.68 6.27
N GLY A 13 3.27 5.85 6.48
CA GLY A 13 1.85 6.04 6.65
C GLY A 13 1.44 6.38 8.08
N ASN A 14 0.24 6.90 8.22
CA ASN A 14 -0.37 7.18 9.52
C ASN A 14 -1.22 5.99 9.95
N LEU A 15 -0.56 5.00 10.53
CA LEU A 15 -1.17 3.70 10.83
C LEU A 15 -2.33 3.80 11.82
N GLN A 16 -2.20 4.62 12.84
CA GLN A 16 -3.25 4.74 13.87
C GLN A 16 -4.53 5.35 13.29
N SER A 17 -4.42 6.38 12.47
CA SER A 17 -5.57 7.00 11.82
C SER A 17 -6.26 6.05 10.85
N VAL A 18 -5.47 5.30 10.07
CA VAL A 18 -6.02 4.32 9.12
C VAL A 18 -6.70 3.18 9.88
N ARG A 19 -6.08 2.67 10.93
CA ARG A 19 -6.68 1.62 11.78
C ARG A 19 -8.02 2.08 12.35
N ASN A 20 -8.07 3.29 12.89
CA ASN A 20 -9.30 3.84 13.47
C ASN A 20 -10.39 3.99 12.41
N ALA A 21 -10.03 4.43 11.19
CA ALA A 21 -10.98 4.55 10.10
C ALA A 21 -11.52 3.20 9.64
N LEU A 22 -10.68 2.19 9.56
CA LEU A 22 -11.09 0.83 9.20
C LEU A 22 -12.04 0.25 10.23
N LEU A 23 -11.74 0.42 11.51
CA LEU A 23 -12.63 -0.05 12.59
C LEU A 23 -13.97 0.69 12.56
N ALA A 24 -13.96 2.00 12.33
CA ALA A 24 -15.18 2.79 12.20
C ALA A 24 -16.02 2.38 10.99
N ALA A 25 -15.37 1.92 9.93
CA ALA A 25 -16.06 1.43 8.72
C ALA A 25 -16.57 -0.02 8.84
N GLY A 26 -16.33 -0.67 9.97
CA GLY A 26 -16.87 -2.00 10.25
C GLY A 26 -15.89 -3.16 10.15
N ALA A 27 -14.58 -2.89 10.04
CA ALA A 27 -13.58 -3.96 10.10
C ALA A 27 -13.63 -4.65 11.46
N GLU A 28 -13.68 -5.98 11.46
CA GLU A 28 -13.78 -6.75 12.71
C GLU A 28 -12.45 -6.79 13.45
N GLN A 29 -11.38 -7.12 12.74
CA GLN A 29 -10.02 -7.13 13.28
C GLN A 29 -9.08 -6.44 12.31
N VAL A 30 -8.22 -5.58 12.83
CA VAL A 30 -7.16 -4.92 12.06
C VAL A 30 -5.82 -5.30 12.65
N ALA A 31 -5.03 -6.04 11.89
CA ALA A 31 -3.68 -6.43 12.28
C ALA A 31 -2.67 -5.49 11.64
N LEU A 32 -1.99 -4.67 12.47
CA LEU A 32 -0.83 -3.90 12.01
C LEU A 32 0.34 -4.87 11.91
N THR A 33 0.86 -5.07 10.72
CA THR A 33 1.85 -6.12 10.53
C THR A 33 2.82 -5.86 9.39
N SER A 34 4.06 -6.26 9.60
CA SER A 34 5.07 -6.42 8.55
C SER A 34 5.40 -7.91 8.32
N ASP A 35 4.68 -8.80 8.98
CA ASP A 35 4.90 -10.25 8.87
C ASP A 35 4.22 -10.79 7.60
N PRO A 36 5.00 -11.34 6.64
CA PRO A 36 4.45 -11.92 5.43
C PRO A 36 3.39 -13.00 5.69
N ASN A 37 3.55 -13.79 6.73
CA ASN A 37 2.60 -14.87 7.05
C ASN A 37 1.25 -14.33 7.50
N VAL A 38 1.23 -13.23 8.25
CA VAL A 38 -0.01 -12.57 8.65
C VAL A 38 -0.74 -12.00 7.41
N VAL A 39 0.01 -11.41 6.49
CA VAL A 39 -0.54 -10.90 5.23
C VAL A 39 -1.14 -12.04 4.39
N ARG A 40 -0.44 -13.18 4.28
CA ARG A 40 -0.92 -14.34 3.52
C ARG A 40 -2.20 -14.92 4.10
N ALA A 41 -2.42 -14.79 5.40
CA ALA A 41 -3.60 -15.32 6.08
C ALA A 41 -4.75 -14.30 6.19
N ALA A 42 -4.55 -13.06 5.82
CA ALA A 42 -5.54 -12.01 5.96
C ALA A 42 -6.67 -12.13 4.95
N ASP A 43 -7.85 -11.68 5.33
CA ASP A 43 -9.02 -11.62 4.43
C ASP A 43 -8.99 -10.41 3.53
N ARG A 44 -8.37 -9.32 3.98
CA ARG A 44 -8.20 -8.07 3.23
C ARG A 44 -6.82 -7.48 3.52
N VAL A 45 -6.27 -6.75 2.56
CA VAL A 45 -4.97 -6.10 2.69
C VAL A 45 -5.11 -4.61 2.43
N VAL A 46 -4.57 -3.79 3.33
CA VAL A 46 -4.55 -2.34 3.20
C VAL A 46 -3.10 -1.85 3.21
N LEU A 47 -2.72 -1.13 2.19
CA LEU A 47 -1.38 -0.55 2.04
C LEU A 47 -1.46 0.97 2.15
N PRO A 48 -1.03 1.55 3.28
CA PRO A 48 -0.95 3.00 3.43
C PRO A 48 0.36 3.52 2.85
N GLY A 49 0.50 4.83 2.79
CA GLY A 49 1.76 5.47 2.43
C GLY A 49 1.62 6.97 2.45
N VAL A 50 2.67 7.66 2.89
CA VAL A 50 2.75 9.13 2.88
C VAL A 50 4.14 9.56 2.45
N GLY A 51 4.24 10.77 1.89
CA GLY A 51 5.51 11.32 1.44
C GLY A 51 5.83 10.98 0.00
N ALA A 52 7.11 10.76 -0.27
CA ALA A 52 7.58 10.52 -1.63
C ALA A 52 7.39 9.06 -2.06
N PHE A 53 7.03 8.88 -3.32
CA PHE A 53 6.90 7.55 -3.95
C PHE A 53 8.15 6.69 -3.73
N ALA A 54 9.33 7.25 -4.03
CA ALA A 54 10.59 6.51 -3.91
C ALA A 54 10.86 6.04 -2.49
N ALA A 55 10.62 6.90 -1.50
CA ALA A 55 10.84 6.55 -0.09
C ALA A 55 9.93 5.42 0.35
N CYS A 56 8.66 5.46 -0.05
CA CYS A 56 7.70 4.38 0.28
C CYS A 56 8.06 3.08 -0.46
N ALA A 57 8.40 3.16 -1.73
CA ALA A 57 8.80 1.98 -2.52
C ALA A 57 10.03 1.30 -1.90
N ASP A 58 11.04 2.07 -1.52
CA ASP A 58 12.25 1.54 -0.91
C ASP A 58 11.98 0.92 0.46
N ALA A 59 11.15 1.59 1.28
CA ALA A 59 10.77 1.08 2.58
C ALA A 59 10.01 -0.26 2.46
N LEU A 60 9.10 -0.35 1.50
CA LEU A 60 8.33 -1.58 1.27
C LEU A 60 9.23 -2.73 0.80
N ARG A 61 10.15 -2.45 -0.13
CA ARG A 61 11.12 -3.44 -0.59
C ARG A 61 12.08 -3.88 0.49
N GLY A 62 12.33 -3.02 1.46
CA GLY A 62 13.21 -3.31 2.60
C GLY A 62 12.67 -4.36 3.57
N VAL A 63 11.40 -4.68 3.51
CA VAL A 63 10.80 -5.72 4.37
C VAL A 63 10.85 -7.05 3.61
N PRO A 64 11.64 -8.03 4.07
CA PRO A 64 11.80 -9.30 3.36
C PRO A 64 10.46 -10.01 3.13
N HIS A 65 10.24 -10.48 1.90
CA HIS A 65 9.10 -11.29 1.49
C HIS A 65 7.71 -10.62 1.60
N LEU A 66 7.64 -9.35 1.99
CA LEU A 66 6.35 -8.67 2.19
C LEU A 66 5.61 -8.44 0.86
N ILE A 67 6.30 -7.94 -0.17
CA ILE A 67 5.70 -7.73 -1.48
C ILE A 67 5.22 -9.06 -2.08
N GLU A 68 5.99 -10.12 -1.91
CA GLU A 68 5.61 -11.46 -2.38
C GLU A 68 4.33 -11.92 -1.69
N ALA A 69 4.24 -11.73 -0.38
CA ALA A 69 3.05 -12.12 0.40
C ALA A 69 1.81 -11.34 -0.03
N MET A 70 1.94 -10.03 -0.24
CA MET A 70 0.85 -9.20 -0.75
C MET A 70 0.40 -9.67 -2.14
N THR A 71 1.36 -9.90 -3.03
CA THR A 71 1.09 -10.34 -4.40
C THR A 71 0.37 -11.67 -4.43
N GLU A 72 0.84 -12.64 -3.65
CA GLU A 72 0.19 -13.96 -3.53
C GLU A 72 -1.24 -13.82 -2.98
N ARG A 73 -1.40 -13.04 -1.91
CA ARG A 73 -2.70 -12.93 -1.27
C ARG A 73 -3.74 -12.26 -2.17
N VAL A 74 -3.33 -11.26 -2.92
CA VAL A 74 -4.23 -10.49 -3.79
C VAL A 74 -4.49 -11.20 -5.11
N PHE A 75 -3.45 -11.59 -5.83
CA PHE A 75 -3.61 -12.13 -7.19
C PHE A 75 -3.88 -13.63 -7.23
N VAL A 76 -3.34 -14.40 -6.31
CA VAL A 76 -3.60 -15.84 -6.24
C VAL A 76 -4.79 -16.12 -5.33
N GLY A 77 -4.80 -15.55 -4.14
CA GLY A 77 -5.87 -15.76 -3.16
C GLY A 77 -7.12 -14.95 -3.37
N GLY A 78 -7.07 -13.90 -4.19
CA GLY A 78 -8.23 -13.08 -4.52
C GLY A 78 -8.69 -12.14 -3.42
N ALA A 79 -7.88 -11.85 -2.42
CA ALA A 79 -8.26 -10.93 -1.34
C ALA A 79 -8.41 -9.49 -1.86
N PRO A 80 -9.42 -8.75 -1.38
CA PRO A 80 -9.53 -7.33 -1.67
C PRO A 80 -8.30 -6.57 -1.17
N PHE A 81 -7.87 -5.58 -1.95
CA PHE A 81 -6.73 -4.73 -1.64
C PHE A 81 -7.13 -3.26 -1.72
N LEU A 82 -6.73 -2.48 -0.73
CA LEU A 82 -6.94 -1.04 -0.71
C LEU A 82 -5.61 -0.33 -0.53
N GLY A 83 -5.21 0.44 -1.53
CA GLY A 83 -4.07 1.37 -1.43
C GLY A 83 -4.55 2.76 -1.04
N ILE A 84 -3.92 3.37 -0.03
CA ILE A 84 -4.29 4.70 0.48
C ILE A 84 -3.14 5.67 0.23
N CYS A 85 -3.43 6.80 -0.40
CA CYS A 85 -2.44 7.82 -0.74
C CYS A 85 -1.29 7.24 -1.56
N VAL A 86 -0.05 7.38 -1.08
CA VAL A 86 1.12 6.82 -1.75
C VAL A 86 1.03 5.30 -1.87
N GLY A 87 0.39 4.63 -0.91
CA GLY A 87 0.10 3.19 -1.02
C GLY A 87 -0.68 2.84 -2.29
N MET A 88 -1.64 3.66 -2.67
CA MET A 88 -2.35 3.53 -3.95
C MET A 88 -1.40 3.77 -5.13
N GLN A 89 -0.57 4.80 -5.05
CA GLN A 89 0.38 5.14 -6.11
C GLN A 89 1.39 4.02 -6.38
N LEU A 90 1.80 3.32 -5.33
CA LEU A 90 2.74 2.19 -5.45
C LEU A 90 2.22 1.05 -6.31
N MET A 91 0.93 0.98 -6.56
CA MET A 91 0.34 -0.03 -7.45
C MET A 91 0.72 0.18 -8.92
N ALA A 92 1.14 1.38 -9.30
CA ALA A 92 1.54 1.71 -10.66
C ALA A 92 2.85 1.01 -11.07
N THR A 93 3.14 1.04 -12.37
CA THR A 93 4.39 0.50 -12.90
C THR A 93 5.59 1.20 -12.29
N LYS A 94 5.56 2.54 -12.22
CA LYS A 94 6.66 3.35 -11.69
C LYS A 94 6.22 4.75 -11.27
N GLY A 95 7.04 5.40 -10.48
CA GLY A 95 6.92 6.80 -10.14
C GLY A 95 8.08 7.60 -10.72
N VAL A 96 7.82 8.81 -11.22
CA VAL A 96 8.80 9.68 -11.86
C VAL A 96 8.82 11.08 -11.24
N GLU A 97 8.71 11.17 -9.91
CA GLU A 97 8.72 12.46 -9.21
C GLU A 97 10.13 13.06 -9.10
N HIS A 98 11.10 12.27 -8.66
CA HIS A 98 12.49 12.68 -8.41
C HIS A 98 13.46 11.66 -9.03
N GLY A 99 13.26 11.34 -10.30
CA GLY A 99 13.89 10.21 -10.96
C GLY A 99 12.89 9.10 -11.16
N VAL A 100 13.34 7.94 -11.59
CA VAL A 100 12.48 6.80 -11.88
C VAL A 100 12.61 5.76 -10.77
N THR A 101 11.50 5.40 -10.16
CA THR A 101 11.42 4.35 -9.14
C THR A 101 10.33 3.37 -9.52
N ASP A 102 10.63 2.08 -9.53
CA ASP A 102 9.65 1.05 -9.83
C ASP A 102 8.60 0.93 -8.72
N GLY A 103 7.34 0.80 -9.12
CA GLY A 103 6.24 0.45 -8.23
C GLY A 103 6.02 -1.07 -8.24
N LEU A 104 4.84 -1.48 -7.80
CA LEU A 104 4.45 -2.89 -7.76
C LEU A 104 4.06 -3.45 -9.14
N ASP A 105 3.81 -2.56 -10.09
CA ASP A 105 3.38 -2.91 -11.45
C ASP A 105 2.08 -3.75 -11.48
N TRP A 106 1.19 -3.45 -10.57
CA TRP A 106 -0.14 -4.08 -10.54
C TRP A 106 -1.13 -3.40 -11.48
N ILE A 107 -0.93 -2.10 -11.71
CA ILE A 107 -1.73 -1.29 -12.63
C ILE A 107 -0.78 -0.58 -13.57
N ALA A 108 -0.90 -0.82 -14.86
CA ALA A 108 -0.04 -0.20 -15.86
C ALA A 108 -0.20 1.32 -15.86
N GLY A 109 0.91 2.03 -15.78
CA GLY A 109 0.92 3.48 -15.77
C GLY A 109 2.04 4.06 -14.91
N GLU A 110 2.10 5.38 -14.88
CA GLU A 110 3.13 6.12 -14.18
C GLU A 110 2.51 7.13 -13.22
N VAL A 111 3.13 7.31 -12.07
CA VAL A 111 2.83 8.41 -11.16
C VAL A 111 3.77 9.56 -11.51
N VAL A 112 3.19 10.67 -11.96
CA VAL A 112 3.94 11.83 -12.42
C VAL A 112 3.56 13.07 -11.65
N LYS A 113 4.48 14.03 -11.57
CA LYS A 113 4.17 15.33 -11.02
C LYS A 113 3.22 16.06 -11.97
N ILE A 114 2.15 16.63 -11.43
CA ILE A 114 1.21 17.41 -12.23
C ILE A 114 1.91 18.66 -12.77
N ALA A 115 1.90 18.81 -14.10
CA ALA A 115 2.43 19.99 -14.75
C ALA A 115 1.48 21.18 -14.51
N ARG A 116 2.03 22.27 -13.96
CA ARG A 116 1.26 23.48 -13.71
C ARG A 116 1.23 24.34 -14.97
N THR A 117 0.08 24.35 -15.64
CA THR A 117 -0.12 25.13 -16.88
C THR A 117 -0.82 26.46 -16.64
N ASP A 118 -1.52 26.62 -15.51
CA ASP A 118 -2.20 27.84 -15.11
C ASP A 118 -1.57 28.39 -13.82
N PRO A 119 -1.00 29.60 -13.83
CA PRO A 119 -0.37 30.19 -12.64
C PRO A 119 -1.34 30.41 -11.47
N ALA A 120 -2.66 30.41 -11.72
CA ALA A 120 -3.67 30.59 -10.68
C ALA A 120 -4.00 29.31 -9.91
N ILE A 121 -3.47 28.20 -10.34
CA ILE A 121 -3.71 26.89 -9.70
C ILE A 121 -2.65 26.61 -8.62
#